data_4f2c23d441b4de7ef7e72d1ebaf4dc8c
#
_entry.id   4f2c23d441b4de7ef7e72d1ebaf4dc8c
#
_cell.length_a   1.000
_cell.length_b   1.000
_cell.length_c   1.000
_cell.angle_alpha   90.00
_cell.angle_beta   90.00
_cell.angle_gamma   90.00
#
_symmetry.space_group_name_H-M   'P 1'
#
loop_
_entity.id
_entity.type
_entity.pdbx_description
1 polymer ?
#
loop_
_entity_poly.entity_id
_entity_poly.type
_entity_poly.pdbx_seq_one_letter_code
_entity_poly.pdbx_strand_id
1 'polypeptide(L)' 'MNNEEYKKFYMEATKVLEVIEDSVAHVCDEHKLSGEKVWHMIAAMSTLKCQEFDTPDSTFDFNHTF' A
#
# COMPACT_ATOMS: atom_id res chain seq x y z
N MET A 1 -18.39 8.41 2.60
CA MET A 1 -18.68 7.29 1.69
C MET A 1 -19.80 6.47 2.28
N ASN A 2 -20.85 6.15 1.49
CA ASN A 2 -21.94 5.34 2.01
C ASN A 2 -21.56 3.86 1.97
N ASN A 3 -22.44 2.99 2.49
CA ASN A 3 -22.12 1.58 2.62
C ASN A 3 -21.85 0.90 1.29
N GLU A 4 -22.63 1.24 0.26
CA GLU A 4 -22.47 0.60 -1.03
C GLU A 4 -21.19 1.05 -1.72
N GLU A 5 -20.87 2.33 -1.60
CA GLU A 5 -19.62 2.82 -2.17
C GLU A 5 -18.42 2.21 -1.48
N TYR A 6 -18.52 2.04 -0.17
CA TYR A 6 -17.43 1.44 0.60
C TYR A 6 -17.23 -0.02 0.20
N LYS A 7 -18.32 -0.76 0.03
CA LYS A 7 -18.22 -2.16 -0.38
C LYS A 7 -17.59 -2.29 -1.76
N LYS A 8 -18.00 -1.44 -2.68
CA LYS A 8 -17.45 -1.48 -4.03
C LYS A 8 -15.96 -1.17 -4.01
N PHE A 9 -15.58 -0.15 -3.26
CA PHE A 9 -14.18 0.21 -3.13
C PHE A 9 -13.38 -0.94 -2.55
N TYR A 10 -13.91 -1.56 -1.50
CA TYR A 10 -13.23 -2.65 -0.82
C TYR A 10 -13.02 -3.84 -1.75
N MET A 11 -14.05 -4.18 -2.52
CA MET A 11 -13.95 -5.30 -3.44
C MET A 11 -12.93 -5.03 -4.54
N GLU A 12 -12.90 -3.81 -5.04
CA GLU A 12 -11.94 -3.48 -6.09
C GLU A 12 -10.53 -3.37 -5.55
N ALA A 13 -10.38 -2.85 -4.35
CA ALA A 13 -9.07 -2.77 -3.73
C ALA A 13 -8.49 -4.15 -3.44
N THR A 14 -9.34 -5.12 -3.16
CA THR A 14 -8.89 -6.48 -2.94
C THR A 14 -8.15 -7.04 -4.15
N LYS A 15 -8.56 -6.64 -5.34
CA LYS A 15 -7.87 -7.08 -6.55
C LYS A 15 -6.44 -6.60 -6.59
N VAL A 16 -6.22 -5.37 -6.13
CA VAL A 16 -4.85 -4.84 -6.04
C VAL A 16 -4.04 -5.65 -5.05
N LEU A 17 -4.64 -5.97 -3.91
CA LEU A 17 -3.94 -6.76 -2.89
C LEU A 17 -3.59 -8.14 -3.41
N GLU A 18 -4.46 -8.76 -4.20
CA GLU A 18 -4.18 -10.06 -4.78
C GLU A 18 -2.99 -9.99 -5.72
N VAL A 19 -2.91 -8.96 -6.54
CA VAL A 19 -1.78 -8.80 -7.45
C VAL A 19 -0.49 -8.62 -6.67
N ILE A 20 -0.53 -7.83 -5.60
CA ILE A 20 0.65 -7.62 -4.78
C ILE A 20 1.09 -8.93 -4.14
N GLU A 21 0.15 -9.69 -3.62
CA GLU A 21 0.46 -10.95 -2.96
C GLU A 21 1.07 -11.94 -3.95
N ASP A 22 0.49 -12.05 -5.13
CA ASP A 22 1.03 -12.92 -6.16
C ASP A 22 2.42 -12.49 -6.59
N SER A 23 2.63 -11.20 -6.74
CA SER A 23 3.93 -10.67 -7.14
C SER A 23 4.99 -10.97 -6.09
N VAL A 24 4.66 -10.79 -4.83
CA VAL A 24 5.60 -11.08 -3.75
C VAL A 24 5.97 -12.57 -3.76
N ALA A 25 4.97 -13.43 -3.88
CA ALA A 25 5.22 -14.86 -3.88
C ALA A 25 6.12 -15.26 -5.05
N HIS A 26 5.82 -14.71 -6.23
CA HIS A 26 6.58 -15.06 -7.42
C HIS A 26 8.03 -14.60 -7.33
N VAL A 27 8.25 -13.35 -6.96
CA VAL A 27 9.60 -12.79 -6.90
C VAL A 27 10.41 -13.44 -5.78
N CYS A 28 9.77 -13.68 -4.64
CA CYS A 28 10.47 -14.34 -3.53
C CYS A 28 10.91 -15.75 -3.92
N ASP A 29 10.05 -16.46 -4.63
CA ASP A 29 10.39 -17.80 -5.07
C ASP A 29 11.51 -17.78 -6.11
N GLU A 30 11.43 -16.86 -7.03
CA GLU A 30 12.41 -16.77 -8.12
C GLU A 30 13.80 -16.39 -7.61
N HIS A 31 13.87 -15.48 -6.68
CA HIS A 31 15.14 -14.94 -6.18
C HIS A 31 15.54 -15.50 -4.81
N LYS A 32 14.81 -16.48 -4.31
CA LYS A 32 15.09 -17.11 -3.03
C LYS A 32 15.13 -16.10 -1.88
N LEU A 33 14.16 -15.19 -1.88
CA LEU A 33 14.07 -14.19 -0.83
C LEU A 33 13.14 -14.68 0.28
N SER A 34 13.37 -14.14 1.47
CA SER A 34 12.50 -14.44 2.59
C SER A 34 11.19 -13.67 2.44
N GLY A 35 10.07 -14.40 2.30
CA GLY A 35 8.77 -13.76 2.19
C GLY A 35 8.46 -12.91 3.41
N GLU A 36 8.83 -13.39 4.59
CA GLU A 36 8.58 -12.65 5.82
C GLU A 36 9.27 -11.30 5.79
N LYS A 37 10.54 -11.27 5.39
CA LYS A 37 11.28 -10.01 5.35
C LYS A 37 10.72 -9.06 4.31
N VAL A 38 10.32 -9.59 3.15
CA VAL A 38 9.74 -8.75 2.11
C VAL A 38 8.42 -8.13 2.59
N TRP A 39 7.59 -8.93 3.27
CA TRP A 39 6.34 -8.39 3.78
C TRP A 39 6.56 -7.35 4.87
N HIS A 40 7.62 -7.51 5.68
CA HIS A 40 7.96 -6.48 6.65
C HIS A 40 8.35 -5.17 5.96
N MET A 41 9.08 -5.27 4.86
CA MET A 41 9.43 -4.07 4.08
C MET A 41 8.20 -3.42 3.48
N ILE A 42 7.27 -4.23 2.98
CA ILE A 42 6.03 -3.69 2.42
C ILE A 42 5.23 -2.97 3.50
N ALA A 43 5.19 -3.53 4.70
CA ALA A 43 4.48 -2.90 5.80
C ALA A 43 5.09 -1.54 6.14
N ALA A 44 6.43 -1.46 6.16
CA ALA A 44 7.10 -0.20 6.42
C ALA A 44 6.81 0.82 5.32
N MET A 45 6.85 0.38 4.06
CA MET A 45 6.53 1.26 2.95
C MET A 45 5.08 1.72 3.01
N SER A 46 4.18 0.83 3.41
CA SER A 46 2.76 1.19 3.54
C SER A 46 2.58 2.27 4.58
N THR A 47 3.30 2.16 5.71
CA THR A 47 3.23 3.17 6.75
C THR A 47 3.69 4.52 6.23
N LEU A 48 4.80 4.54 5.48
CA LEU A 48 5.30 5.78 4.91
C LEU A 48 4.31 6.37 3.90
N LYS A 49 3.71 5.52 3.09
CA LYS A 49 2.72 6.00 2.13
C LYS A 49 1.50 6.61 2.84
N CYS A 50 1.04 5.96 3.90
CA CYS A 50 -0.07 6.52 4.66
C CYS A 50 0.28 7.87 5.25
N GLN A 51 1.52 8.03 5.72
CA GLN A 51 1.95 9.31 6.25
C GLN A 51 1.97 10.39 5.18
N GLU A 52 2.33 10.03 3.95
CA GLU A 52 2.30 10.98 2.84
C GLU A 52 0.90 11.52 2.62
N PHE A 53 -0.10 10.64 2.68
CA PHE A 53 -1.48 11.07 2.45
C PHE A 53 -2.05 11.83 3.63
N ASP A 54 -1.59 11.51 4.84
CA ASP A 54 -2.11 12.16 6.04
C ASP A 54 -1.47 13.51 6.32
N THR A 55 -0.32 13.79 5.71
CA THR A 55 0.39 15.04 5.95
C THR A 55 -0.37 16.19 5.30
N PRO A 56 -0.63 17.27 6.03
CA PRO A 56 -1.25 18.43 5.41
C PRO A 56 -0.36 19.02 4.35
N ASP A 57 -0.97 19.53 3.32
CA ASP A 57 -0.21 20.07 2.20
C ASP A 57 0.62 21.25 2.57
N SER A 58 0.38 21.75 3.57
CA SER A 58 1.27 22.79 3.95
C SER A 58 2.56 22.20 4.44
N THR A 59 2.66 21.91 4.23
CA THR A 59 3.69 21.41 4.55
C THR A 59 4.33 20.97 3.97
N PHE A 60 3.57 21.43 3.39
CA PHE A 60 4.22 20.74 2.83
C PHE A 60 3.95 20.85 2.34
N ASP A 61 3.65 21.53 2.16
CA ASP A 61 3.82 21.37 1.63
C ASP A 61 3.57 21.44 1.40
N PHE A 62 2.96 22.12 1.41
CA PHE A 62 3.19 22.03 1.13
C PHE A 62 2.94 21.97 0.94
N ASN A 63 2.82 23.16 1.09
CA ASN A 63 3.08 22.87 0.92
C ASN A 63 2.94 22.51 0.65
N HIS A 64 2.45 23.11 0.71
CA HIS A 64 2.76 22.52 0.32
C HIS A 64 2.85 22.12 0.00
N THR A 65 2.87 23.02 0.32
CA THR A 65 3.46 22.46 -0.04
C THR A 65 3.47 22.01 -0.23
N PHE A 66 2.91 22.58 -0.19
CA PHE A 66 3.45 21.88 -0.31
C PHE A 66 3.24 21.78 -0.47
#